data_1f381b3357df6d3ce88be6afdf84ba54
#
_entry.id   1f381b3357df6d3ce88be6afdf84ba54
#
_cell.length_a   1.000
_cell.length_b   1.000
_cell.length_c   1.000
_cell.angle_alpha   90.00
_cell.angle_beta   90.00
_cell.angle_gamma   90.00
#
_symmetry.space_group_name_H-M   'P 1'
#
loop_
_entity.id
_entity.type
_entity.pdbx_description
1 polymer ?
#
loop_
_entity_poly.entity_id
_entity_poly.type
_entity_poly.pdbx_seq_one_letter_code
_entity_poly.pdbx_strand_id
1 'polypeptide(L)'
;TDEEINSALERFLKIVFRAYEARKNRIKEYDAEKHHEVAKKVALESITLLKNDNNILPINREKVKKLAIIGEFAAMPVIQGGGSAHVQTAKVDAPLDRIKELAQKEGIEVEYAISMSVPSNSQYNQNSALRIAENADQVIIFAGNRGRVESEGYDRTSIKLSPDIENAILQIS
;
A
#
# COMPACT_ATOMS: atom_id res chain seq x y z
N THR A 1 8.71 17.97 -46.49
CA THR A 1 8.27 19.18 -47.22
C THR A 1 7.78 20.25 -46.23
N ASP A 2 7.79 21.51 -46.63
CA ASP A 2 7.24 22.61 -45.79
C ASP A 2 5.76 22.43 -45.50
N GLU A 3 5.02 21.83 -46.39
CA GLU A 3 3.60 21.51 -46.23
C GLU A 3 3.37 20.50 -45.09
N GLU A 4 4.16 19.44 -45.01
CA GLU A 4 4.08 18.46 -43.92
C GLU A 4 4.44 19.07 -42.58
N ILE A 5 5.49 19.91 -42.53
CA ILE A 5 5.90 20.65 -41.32
C ILE A 5 4.78 21.60 -40.89
N ASN A 6 4.23 22.39 -41.79
CA ASN A 6 3.15 23.32 -41.48
C ASN A 6 1.89 22.61 -40.98
N SER A 7 1.53 21.45 -41.58
CA SER A 7 0.41 20.62 -41.14
C SER A 7 0.62 20.07 -39.72
N ALA A 8 1.83 19.62 -39.42
CA ALA A 8 2.19 19.13 -38.06
C ALA A 8 2.15 20.27 -37.04
N LEU A 9 2.73 21.42 -37.41
CA LEU A 9 2.74 22.62 -36.57
C LEU A 9 1.33 23.15 -36.27
N GLU A 10 0.46 23.17 -37.27
CA GLU A 10 -0.93 23.57 -37.11
C GLU A 10 -1.65 22.70 -36.07
N ARG A 11 -1.49 21.37 -36.15
CA ARG A 11 -2.07 20.45 -35.17
C ARG A 11 -1.54 20.69 -33.77
N PHE A 12 -0.23 20.90 -33.63
CA PHE A 12 0.39 21.21 -32.35
C PHE A 12 -0.13 22.53 -31.76
N LEU A 13 -0.13 23.61 -32.55
CA LEU A 13 -0.58 24.90 -32.12
C LEU A 13 -2.07 24.93 -31.73
N LYS A 14 -2.92 24.18 -32.41
CA LYS A 14 -4.33 24.00 -32.01
C LYS A 14 -4.45 23.48 -30.57
N ILE A 15 -3.62 22.52 -30.17
CA ILE A 15 -3.60 22.00 -28.78
C ILE A 15 -3.09 23.07 -27.81
N VAL A 16 -2.01 23.75 -28.16
CA VAL A 16 -1.43 24.81 -27.32
C VAL A 16 -2.44 25.94 -27.07
N PHE A 17 -3.10 26.41 -28.11
CA PHE A 17 -4.09 27.48 -27.94
C PHE A 17 -5.34 27.03 -27.17
N ARG A 18 -5.81 25.82 -27.38
CA ARG A 18 -6.91 25.25 -26.56
C ARG A 18 -6.50 25.16 -25.09
N ALA A 19 -5.30 24.70 -24.80
CA ALA A 19 -4.79 24.63 -23.44
C ALA A 19 -4.65 26.03 -22.81
N TYR A 20 -4.19 27.02 -23.58
CA TYR A 20 -4.09 28.40 -23.12
C TYR A 20 -5.47 28.99 -22.76
N GLU A 21 -6.49 28.79 -23.60
CA GLU A 21 -7.85 29.25 -23.29
C GLU A 21 -8.44 28.50 -22.07
N ALA A 22 -8.22 27.17 -21.97
CA ALA A 22 -8.68 26.38 -20.82
C ALA A 22 -8.06 26.85 -19.49
N ARG A 23 -6.83 27.41 -19.49
CA ARG A 23 -6.21 27.96 -18.28
C ARG A 23 -7.01 29.10 -17.64
N LYS A 24 -7.79 29.85 -18.42
CA LYS A 24 -8.63 30.96 -17.91
C LYS A 24 -9.70 30.45 -16.94
N ASN A 25 -10.16 29.22 -17.15
CA ASN A 25 -11.18 28.54 -16.33
C ASN A 25 -10.60 27.46 -15.43
N ARG A 26 -9.27 27.49 -15.18
CA ARG A 26 -8.61 26.49 -14.36
C ARG A 26 -9.16 26.51 -12.93
N ILE A 27 -9.57 25.34 -12.44
CA ILE A 27 -9.82 25.12 -11.02
C ILE A 27 -8.51 25.37 -10.26
N LYS A 28 -8.48 26.35 -9.39
CA LYS A 28 -7.28 26.74 -8.64
C LYS A 28 -7.10 25.90 -7.38
N GLU A 29 -8.19 25.40 -6.85
CA GLU A 29 -8.23 24.61 -5.63
C GLU A 29 -8.99 23.32 -5.90
N TYR A 30 -8.55 22.25 -5.28
CA TYR A 30 -9.24 20.95 -5.31
C TYR A 30 -9.60 20.54 -3.88
N ASP A 31 -10.69 19.85 -3.74
CA ASP A 31 -11.15 19.30 -2.46
C ASP A 31 -10.37 18.02 -2.13
N ALA A 32 -9.32 18.16 -1.34
CA ALA A 32 -8.43 17.07 -0.97
C ALA A 32 -9.16 15.96 -0.19
N GLU A 33 -10.08 16.32 0.69
CA GLU A 33 -10.85 15.33 1.47
C GLU A 33 -11.77 14.52 0.57
N LYS A 34 -12.46 15.17 -0.37
CA LYS A 34 -13.29 14.46 -1.34
C LYS A 34 -12.48 13.51 -2.21
N HIS A 35 -11.28 13.91 -2.65
CA HIS A 35 -10.38 13.05 -3.40
C HIS A 35 -9.88 11.88 -2.54
N HIS A 36 -9.61 12.13 -1.26
CA HIS A 36 -9.22 11.09 -0.31
C HIS A 36 -10.31 10.03 -0.11
N GLU A 37 -11.58 10.45 0.04
CA GLU A 37 -12.70 9.52 0.11
C GLU A 37 -12.88 8.69 -1.17
N VAL A 38 -12.63 9.27 -2.35
CA VAL A 38 -12.64 8.52 -3.62
C VAL A 38 -11.50 7.48 -3.62
N ALA A 39 -10.28 7.86 -3.23
CA ALA A 39 -9.15 6.95 -3.15
C ALA A 39 -9.42 5.79 -2.18
N LYS A 40 -9.98 6.08 -1.01
CA LYS A 40 -10.40 5.08 -0.03
C LYS A 40 -11.44 4.12 -0.60
N LYS A 41 -12.46 4.63 -1.30
CA LYS A 41 -13.47 3.79 -1.94
C LYS A 41 -12.84 2.85 -2.96
N VAL A 42 -11.95 3.35 -3.83
CA VAL A 42 -11.22 2.54 -4.81
C VAL A 42 -10.39 1.46 -4.12
N ALA A 43 -9.67 1.80 -3.04
CA ALA A 43 -8.90 0.83 -2.27
C ALA A 43 -9.78 -0.28 -1.69
N LEU A 44 -10.91 0.07 -1.06
CA LEU A 44 -11.85 -0.90 -0.51
C LEU A 44 -12.43 -1.84 -1.57
N GLU A 45 -12.76 -1.32 -2.76
CA GLU A 45 -13.29 -2.12 -3.87
C GLU A 45 -12.21 -2.97 -4.57
N SER A 46 -10.91 -2.66 -4.35
CA SER A 46 -9.78 -3.40 -4.92
C SER A 46 -9.32 -4.58 -4.06
N ILE A 47 -9.72 -4.62 -2.78
CA ILE A 47 -9.33 -5.70 -1.87
C ILE A 47 -10.07 -6.99 -2.27
N THR A 48 -9.31 -8.06 -2.54
CA THR A 48 -9.85 -9.37 -2.92
C THR A 48 -9.62 -10.37 -1.79
N LEU A 49 -10.70 -10.95 -1.27
CA LEU A 49 -10.63 -12.03 -0.29
C LEU A 49 -10.36 -13.36 -1.02
N LEU A 50 -9.13 -13.87 -0.93
CA LEU A 50 -8.72 -15.09 -1.62
C LEU A 50 -9.07 -16.38 -0.84
N LYS A 51 -9.08 -16.29 0.49
CA LYS A 51 -9.32 -17.42 1.38
C LYS A 51 -9.89 -16.96 2.72
N ASN A 52 -10.87 -17.67 3.26
CA ASN A 52 -11.46 -17.38 4.57
C ASN A 52 -11.95 -18.65 5.23
N ASP A 53 -11.03 -19.61 5.44
CA ASP A 53 -11.34 -20.87 6.09
C ASP A 53 -11.72 -20.63 7.56
N ASN A 54 -12.68 -21.39 8.06
CA ASN A 54 -13.20 -21.28 9.41
C ASN A 54 -13.76 -19.89 9.79
N ASN A 55 -14.08 -19.04 8.80
CA ASN A 55 -14.59 -17.68 9.02
C ASN A 55 -13.70 -16.86 9.94
N ILE A 56 -12.38 -16.90 9.72
CA ILE A 56 -11.40 -16.13 10.48
C ILE A 56 -11.62 -14.59 10.30
N LEU A 57 -12.21 -14.20 9.19
CA LEU A 57 -12.66 -12.84 8.92
C LEU A 57 -14.19 -12.78 8.80
N PRO A 58 -14.86 -11.71 9.27
CA PRO A 58 -14.27 -10.57 9.99
C PRO A 58 -13.75 -10.97 11.37
N ILE A 59 -12.79 -10.20 11.90
CA ILE A 59 -12.25 -10.41 13.24
C ILE A 59 -13.38 -10.41 14.28
N ASN A 60 -13.48 -11.45 15.09
CA ASN A 60 -14.46 -11.54 16.14
C ASN A 60 -14.03 -10.72 17.38
N ARG A 61 -14.60 -9.53 17.54
CA ARG A 61 -14.26 -8.56 18.59
C ARG A 61 -14.57 -9.05 20.02
N GLU A 62 -15.46 -10.04 20.16
CA GLU A 62 -15.78 -10.61 21.47
C GLU A 62 -14.69 -11.58 21.92
N LYS A 63 -14.09 -12.32 20.97
CA LYS A 63 -13.10 -13.36 21.22
C LYS A 63 -11.67 -12.83 21.18
N VAL A 64 -11.36 -11.91 20.25
CA VAL A 64 -10.02 -11.36 20.06
C VAL A 64 -9.82 -10.20 21.02
N LYS A 65 -8.87 -10.33 21.94
CA LYS A 65 -8.47 -9.29 22.89
C LYS A 65 -7.07 -8.78 22.62
N LYS A 66 -6.26 -9.59 21.94
CA LYS A 66 -4.89 -9.24 21.57
C LYS A 66 -4.62 -9.57 20.11
N LEU A 67 -4.20 -8.56 19.36
CA LEU A 67 -3.92 -8.62 17.93
C LEU A 67 -2.44 -8.35 17.67
N ALA A 68 -1.76 -9.27 17.01
CA ALA A 68 -0.40 -9.04 16.52
C ALA A 68 -0.43 -8.56 15.06
N ILE A 69 0.23 -7.45 14.80
CA ILE A 69 0.44 -6.91 13.45
C ILE A 69 1.92 -7.09 13.10
N ILE A 70 2.19 -7.77 11.98
CA ILE A 70 3.55 -8.10 11.59
C ILE A 70 3.79 -7.66 10.14
N GLY A 71 4.92 -7.02 9.90
CA GLY A 71 5.38 -6.61 8.58
C GLY A 71 5.53 -5.10 8.41
N GLU A 72 6.57 -4.73 7.67
CA GLU A 72 6.91 -3.31 7.44
C GLU A 72 5.81 -2.54 6.71
N PHE A 73 5.07 -3.19 5.81
CA PHE A 73 4.02 -2.55 5.02
C PHE A 73 2.78 -2.15 5.83
N ALA A 74 2.65 -2.65 7.06
CA ALA A 74 1.64 -2.14 7.98
C ALA A 74 1.87 -0.67 8.36
N ALA A 75 3.14 -0.30 8.62
CA ALA A 75 3.54 1.05 9.00
C ALA A 75 3.99 1.91 7.81
N MET A 76 4.58 1.28 6.79
CA MET A 76 5.11 1.95 5.60
C MET A 76 4.54 1.31 4.33
N PRO A 77 3.27 1.60 4.00
CA PRO A 77 2.62 0.98 2.85
C PRO A 77 3.26 1.42 1.53
N VAL A 78 3.35 0.49 0.58
CA VAL A 78 3.71 0.79 -0.80
C VAL A 78 2.47 1.32 -1.52
N ILE A 79 2.42 2.62 -1.76
CA ILE A 79 1.24 3.31 -2.33
C ILE A 79 1.35 3.59 -3.82
N GLN A 80 2.52 3.36 -4.43
CA GLN A 80 2.78 3.66 -5.85
C GLN A 80 3.93 2.83 -6.38
N GLY A 81 4.00 2.69 -7.70
CA GLY A 81 5.11 2.03 -8.38
C GLY A 81 6.38 2.87 -8.41
N GLY A 82 7.44 2.31 -9.01
CA GLY A 82 8.71 3.00 -9.24
C GLY A 82 8.73 3.82 -10.54
N GLY A 83 9.82 4.56 -10.78
CA GLY A 83 10.02 5.35 -11.98
C GLY A 83 9.18 6.62 -12.04
N SER A 84 8.69 6.97 -13.22
CA SER A 84 7.92 8.18 -13.49
C SER A 84 6.51 8.18 -12.86
N ALA A 85 6.05 7.05 -12.33
CA ALA A 85 4.81 6.96 -11.54
C ALA A 85 4.93 7.60 -10.15
N HIS A 86 6.13 7.98 -9.72
CA HIS A 86 6.39 8.53 -8.40
C HIS A 86 5.79 9.94 -8.25
N VAL A 87 4.92 10.12 -7.26
CA VAL A 87 4.26 11.38 -6.92
C VAL A 87 4.55 11.71 -5.46
N GLN A 88 4.81 12.98 -5.15
CA GLN A 88 4.87 13.45 -3.78
C GLN A 88 3.44 13.51 -3.22
N THR A 89 3.13 12.59 -2.31
CA THR A 89 1.81 12.51 -1.69
C THR A 89 1.68 13.48 -0.54
N ALA A 90 0.57 14.19 -0.47
CA ALA A 90 0.27 15.10 0.64
C ALA A 90 -0.16 14.34 1.91
N LYS A 91 -0.70 13.11 1.75
CA LYS A 91 -1.21 12.29 2.86
C LYS A 91 -1.06 10.81 2.51
N VAL A 92 -0.61 10.02 3.48
CA VAL A 92 -0.57 8.56 3.41
C VAL A 92 -1.21 8.01 4.67
N ASP A 93 -2.20 7.15 4.54
CA ASP A 93 -2.78 6.42 5.66
C ASP A 93 -2.05 5.09 5.81
N ALA A 94 -1.40 4.90 6.96
CA ALA A 94 -0.77 3.62 7.30
C ALA A 94 -1.81 2.65 7.86
N PRO A 95 -1.88 1.40 7.36
CA PRO A 95 -2.80 0.39 7.90
C PRO A 95 -2.66 0.19 9.41
N LEU A 96 -1.44 0.19 9.93
CA LEU A 96 -1.15 0.03 11.35
C LEU A 96 -1.86 1.06 12.22
N ASP A 97 -1.80 2.33 11.83
CA ASP A 97 -2.42 3.41 12.60
C ASP A 97 -3.94 3.27 12.62
N ARG A 98 -4.53 2.93 11.49
CA ARG A 98 -5.98 2.71 11.38
C ARG A 98 -6.46 1.50 12.15
N ILE A 99 -5.69 0.41 12.12
CA ILE A 99 -6.01 -0.79 12.92
C ILE A 99 -5.93 -0.46 14.40
N LYS A 100 -4.89 0.25 14.86
CA LYS A 100 -4.76 0.67 16.25
C LYS A 100 -5.91 1.55 16.71
N GLU A 101 -6.32 2.52 15.90
CA GLU A 101 -7.47 3.39 16.20
C GLU A 101 -8.78 2.59 16.35
N LEU A 102 -9.01 1.63 15.46
CA LEU A 102 -10.21 0.77 15.52
C LEU A 102 -10.15 -0.20 16.70
N ALA A 103 -9.02 -0.86 16.91
CA ALA A 103 -8.81 -1.79 18.00
C ALA A 103 -8.97 -1.14 19.37
N GLN A 104 -8.47 0.09 19.54
CA GLN A 104 -8.62 0.86 20.76
C GLN A 104 -10.10 1.11 21.12
N LYS A 105 -10.93 1.40 20.13
CA LYS A 105 -12.38 1.61 20.33
C LYS A 105 -13.11 0.34 20.81
N GLU A 106 -12.58 -0.82 20.43
CA GLU A 106 -13.14 -2.13 20.76
C GLU A 106 -12.44 -2.78 21.99
N GLY A 107 -11.50 -2.09 22.62
CA GLY A 107 -10.75 -2.60 23.78
C GLY A 107 -9.80 -3.75 23.42
N ILE A 108 -9.31 -3.80 22.17
CA ILE A 108 -8.37 -4.80 21.68
C ILE A 108 -6.95 -4.23 21.79
N GLU A 109 -6.05 -4.97 22.42
CA GLU A 109 -4.62 -4.65 22.47
C GLU A 109 -3.96 -4.95 21.13
N VAL A 110 -3.08 -4.07 20.64
CA VAL A 110 -2.33 -4.26 19.38
C VAL A 110 -0.85 -4.21 19.66
N GLU A 111 -0.14 -5.31 19.41
CA GLU A 111 1.31 -5.33 19.31
C GLU A 111 1.76 -5.29 17.85
N TYR A 112 2.91 -4.63 17.59
CA TYR A 112 3.46 -4.53 16.24
C TYR A 112 4.92 -4.95 16.22
N ALA A 113 5.29 -5.73 15.20
CA ALA A 113 6.68 -6.07 14.91
C ALA A 113 6.96 -6.00 13.40
N ILE A 114 8.16 -5.51 13.06
CA ILE A 114 8.70 -5.63 11.72
C ILE A 114 9.15 -7.09 11.53
N SER A 115 8.72 -7.73 10.42
CA SER A 115 9.19 -9.06 10.08
C SER A 115 10.62 -9.05 9.56
N MET A 116 11.22 -10.25 9.38
CA MET A 116 12.62 -10.51 8.97
C MET A 116 13.09 -9.86 7.66
N SER A 117 12.24 -9.21 6.92
CA SER A 117 12.58 -8.63 5.63
C SER A 117 13.48 -7.37 5.71
N VAL A 118 13.87 -6.93 6.91
CA VAL A 118 14.81 -5.81 7.10
C VAL A 118 16.23 -6.33 7.24
N PRO A 119 17.16 -6.07 6.30
CA PRO A 119 18.49 -6.70 6.25
C PRO A 119 19.39 -6.43 7.45
N SER A 120 19.20 -5.32 8.17
CA SER A 120 20.16 -4.84 9.19
C SER A 120 19.99 -5.42 10.59
N ASN A 121 18.89 -6.12 10.90
CA ASN A 121 18.62 -6.69 12.23
C ASN A 121 17.68 -7.90 12.15
N SER A 122 17.88 -8.79 11.17
CA SER A 122 16.93 -9.85 10.83
C SER A 122 16.58 -10.77 12.01
N GLN A 123 17.56 -11.23 12.78
CA GLN A 123 17.33 -12.14 13.89
C GLN A 123 16.54 -11.49 15.04
N TYR A 124 16.83 -10.24 15.38
CA TYR A 124 16.07 -9.51 16.41
C TYR A 124 14.63 -9.28 15.99
N ASN A 125 14.41 -8.86 14.73
CA ASN A 125 13.08 -8.61 14.19
C ASN A 125 12.24 -9.88 14.10
N GLN A 126 12.87 -11.02 13.75
CA GLN A 126 12.22 -12.32 13.73
C GLN A 126 11.78 -12.74 15.12
N ASN A 127 12.67 -12.71 16.09
CA ASN A 127 12.34 -13.08 17.47
C ASN A 127 11.20 -12.22 18.05
N SER A 128 11.18 -10.93 17.71
CA SER A 128 10.10 -10.03 18.11
C SER A 128 8.77 -10.42 17.47
N ALA A 129 8.77 -10.74 16.17
CA ALA A 129 7.56 -11.14 15.45
C ALA A 129 6.99 -12.45 15.99
N LEU A 130 7.84 -13.47 16.20
CA LEU A 130 7.42 -14.75 16.77
C LEU A 130 6.84 -14.57 18.18
N ARG A 131 7.52 -13.81 19.05
CA ARG A 131 7.06 -13.55 20.42
C ARG A 131 5.67 -12.90 20.46
N ILE A 132 5.41 -11.90 19.63
CA ILE A 132 4.08 -11.24 19.63
C ILE A 132 3.02 -12.14 18.99
N ALA A 133 3.38 -12.96 18.00
CA ALA A 133 2.47 -13.93 17.38
C ALA A 133 2.02 -15.00 18.37
N GLU A 134 2.95 -15.60 19.13
CA GLU A 134 2.66 -16.60 20.15
C GLU A 134 1.75 -16.10 21.27
N ASN A 135 1.76 -14.81 21.55
CA ASN A 135 0.99 -14.19 22.63
C ASN A 135 -0.29 -13.50 22.14
N ALA A 136 -0.65 -13.60 20.88
CA ALA A 136 -1.83 -12.97 20.30
C ALA A 136 -2.97 -13.97 20.08
N ASP A 137 -4.20 -13.49 20.16
CA ASP A 137 -5.39 -14.28 19.80
C ASP A 137 -5.54 -14.39 18.28
N GLN A 138 -5.05 -13.39 17.54
CA GLN A 138 -5.03 -13.38 16.09
C GLN A 138 -3.84 -12.57 15.56
N VAL A 139 -3.32 -13.01 14.40
CA VAL A 139 -2.18 -12.36 13.73
C VAL A 139 -2.61 -11.82 12.37
N ILE A 140 -2.16 -10.62 12.03
CA ILE A 140 -2.26 -10.06 10.68
C ILE A 140 -0.86 -9.81 10.17
N ILE A 141 -0.52 -10.43 9.03
CA ILE A 141 0.79 -10.27 8.37
C ILE A 141 0.62 -9.38 7.14
N PHE A 142 1.37 -8.29 7.09
CA PHE A 142 1.49 -7.42 5.93
C PHE A 142 2.73 -7.81 5.12
N ALA A 143 2.52 -8.59 4.08
CA ALA A 143 3.58 -9.07 3.19
C ALA A 143 3.44 -8.48 1.78
N GLY A 144 4.55 -8.27 1.11
CA GLY A 144 4.56 -7.75 -0.25
C GLY A 144 5.97 -7.63 -0.82
N ASN A 145 6.07 -7.27 -2.09
CA ASN A 145 7.34 -7.01 -2.74
C ASN A 145 7.80 -5.57 -2.51
N ARG A 146 9.09 -5.40 -2.29
CA ARG A 146 9.71 -4.07 -2.20
C ARG A 146 9.89 -3.47 -3.58
N GLY A 147 9.89 -2.14 -3.68
CA GLY A 147 9.96 -1.38 -4.92
C GLY A 147 11.23 -1.54 -5.78
N ARG A 148 12.12 -2.50 -5.43
CA ARG A 148 13.29 -2.87 -6.25
C ARG A 148 13.10 -4.15 -7.05
N VAL A 149 11.97 -4.82 -6.92
CA VAL A 149 11.69 -6.09 -7.59
C VAL A 149 11.12 -5.85 -8.99
N GLU A 150 10.37 -4.78 -9.15
CA GLU A 150 9.80 -4.35 -10.43
C GLU A 150 9.73 -2.82 -10.47
N SER A 151 9.87 -2.23 -11.64
CA SER A 151 9.74 -0.79 -11.87
C SER A 151 9.53 -0.51 -13.35
N GLU A 152 9.23 0.73 -13.69
CA GLU A 152 9.36 1.19 -15.07
C GLU A 152 10.79 0.91 -15.58
N GLY A 153 10.88 0.24 -16.72
CA GLY A 153 12.14 -0.12 -17.36
C GLY A 153 12.70 -1.50 -17.03
N TYR A 154 12.14 -2.24 -16.10
CA TYR A 154 12.44 -3.65 -15.87
C TYR A 154 11.29 -4.42 -15.22
N ASP A 155 11.16 -5.70 -15.59
CA ASP A 155 10.14 -6.60 -15.11
C ASP A 155 10.71 -7.60 -14.10
N ARG A 156 9.87 -8.08 -13.21
CA ARG A 156 10.21 -9.20 -12.34
C ARG A 156 10.10 -10.51 -13.11
N THR A 157 10.92 -11.47 -12.74
CA THR A 157 11.00 -12.80 -13.38
C THR A 157 10.14 -13.86 -12.69
N SER A 158 9.51 -13.54 -11.56
CA SER A 158 8.69 -14.45 -10.78
C SER A 158 7.51 -13.72 -10.14
N ILE A 159 6.38 -14.41 -10.01
CA ILE A 159 5.21 -13.93 -9.27
C ILE A 159 5.29 -14.21 -7.76
N LYS A 160 6.30 -14.98 -7.31
CA LYS A 160 6.48 -15.31 -5.90
C LYS A 160 6.90 -14.10 -5.09
N LEU A 161 6.62 -14.14 -3.79
CA LEU A 161 7.28 -13.27 -2.82
C LEU A 161 8.77 -13.64 -2.72
N SER A 162 9.57 -12.76 -2.12
CA SER A 162 10.96 -13.10 -1.86
C SER A 162 11.06 -14.24 -0.83
N PRO A 163 12.07 -15.14 -0.94
CA PRO A 163 12.19 -16.30 -0.07
C PRO A 163 12.23 -15.98 1.44
N ASP A 164 12.79 -14.83 1.81
CA ASP A 164 12.83 -14.35 3.20
C ASP A 164 11.42 -14.02 3.73
N ILE A 165 10.55 -13.43 2.90
CA ILE A 165 9.16 -13.15 3.27
C ILE A 165 8.36 -14.46 3.34
N GLU A 166 8.50 -15.36 2.36
CA GLU A 166 7.82 -16.66 2.38
C GLU A 166 8.20 -17.46 3.63
N ASN A 167 9.50 -17.52 3.95
CA ASN A 167 9.98 -18.20 5.16
C ASN A 167 9.45 -17.56 6.45
N ALA A 168 9.41 -16.22 6.53
CA ALA A 168 8.86 -15.53 7.69
C ALA A 168 7.37 -15.84 7.90
N ILE A 169 6.58 -15.88 6.83
CA ILE A 169 5.16 -16.28 6.90
C ILE A 169 5.03 -17.71 7.43
N LEU A 170 5.82 -18.66 6.90
CA LEU A 170 5.78 -20.06 7.32
C LEU A 170 6.20 -20.29 8.78
N GLN A 171 7.03 -19.41 9.34
CA GLN A 171 7.46 -19.52 10.73
C GLN A 171 6.46 -18.93 11.71
N ILE A 172 5.62 -17.99 11.25
CA ILE A 172 4.63 -17.28 12.08
C ILE A 172 3.28 -18.02 12.04
N SER A 173 2.98 -18.73 10.94
CA SER A 173 1.72 -19.46 10.75
C SER A 173 1.78 -20.85 11.35
#